data_c0ed2871957e664cb15cb9abac9986fd
#
_entry.id   c0ed2871957e664cb15cb9abac9986fd
#
_cell.length_a   1.000
_cell.length_b   1.000
_cell.length_c   1.000
_cell.angle_alpha   90.00
_cell.angle_beta   90.00
_cell.angle_gamma   90.00
#
_symmetry.space_group_name_H-M   'P 1'
#
loop_
_entity.id
_entity.type
_entity.pdbx_description
1 polymer ?
#
loop_
_entity_poly.entity_id
_entity_poly.type
_entity_poly.pdbx_seq_one_letter_code
_entity_poly.pdbx_strand_id
1 'polypeptide(L)'
;VKLGLINNENLILSGDGSCVHIHSSPLGHKVNSVQDETCNYRYTAPDADFGWDSDLEKWYLGYTLYNISCYNPVYKTDLPVYLSLGYASTHDALTTITSTARMLDINPDLKPRYMCFDSAMDSTNIYKYLRHKNIIPIIDWHPRHTGSRNPYTKFENMDSDGVPLCANGNRMIRDGYDNSKMA
;
A
#
# COMPACT_ATOMS: atom_id res chain seq x y z
N VAL A 1 1.08 -16.58 15.05
CA VAL A 1 0.81 -16.40 16.47
C VAL A 1 0.49 -17.74 17.13
N LYS A 2 -0.74 -18.27 17.07
CA LYS A 2 -1.11 -19.51 17.77
C LYS A 2 -0.28 -20.74 17.38
N LEU A 3 0.16 -20.85 16.13
CA LEU A 3 1.01 -21.94 15.63
C LEU A 3 2.52 -21.66 15.77
N GLY A 4 2.91 -20.55 16.39
CA GLY A 4 4.32 -20.17 16.52
C GLY A 4 4.99 -19.67 15.23
N LEU A 5 4.25 -19.58 14.12
CA LEU A 5 4.81 -19.15 12.83
C LEU A 5 5.03 -17.63 12.75
N ILE A 6 4.31 -16.87 13.55
CA ILE A 6 4.40 -15.41 13.61
C ILE A 6 4.71 -15.00 15.03
N ASN A 7 5.80 -14.26 15.21
CA ASN A 7 6.17 -13.66 16.50
C ASN A 7 5.71 -12.21 16.53
N ASN A 8 4.98 -11.82 17.59
CA ASN A 8 4.54 -10.44 17.80
C ASN A 8 5.64 -9.51 18.31
N GLU A 9 6.75 -10.07 18.79
CA GLU A 9 7.85 -9.26 19.25
C GLU A 9 8.52 -8.56 18.06
N ASN A 10 8.34 -7.25 17.98
CA ASN A 10 8.80 -6.41 16.86
C ASN A 10 8.27 -6.87 15.47
N LEU A 11 7.03 -7.35 15.41
CA LEU A 11 6.43 -7.82 14.16
C LEU A 11 6.47 -6.74 13.08
N ILE A 12 7.05 -7.12 11.94
CA ILE A 12 7.15 -6.31 10.72
C ILE A 12 6.21 -6.93 9.70
N LEU A 13 5.33 -6.14 9.14
CA LEU A 13 4.48 -6.51 8.02
C LEU A 13 4.84 -5.70 6.79
N SER A 14 4.64 -6.27 5.62
CA SER A 14 4.71 -5.58 4.33
C SER A 14 3.38 -5.72 3.61
N GLY A 15 2.97 -4.67 2.90
CA GLY A 15 1.74 -4.68 2.12
C GLY A 15 2.00 -4.23 0.70
N ASP A 16 1.41 -4.95 -0.26
CA ASP A 16 1.55 -4.65 -1.68
C ASP A 16 0.33 -5.11 -2.48
N GLY A 17 0.07 -4.43 -3.61
CA GLY A 17 -0.98 -4.72 -4.56
C GLY A 17 -0.43 -5.34 -5.83
N SER A 18 -1.07 -6.41 -6.30
CA SER A 18 -0.72 -7.07 -7.57
C SER A 18 -1.90 -7.06 -8.52
N CYS A 19 -1.64 -6.78 -9.80
CA CYS A 19 -2.64 -6.80 -10.85
C CYS A 19 -3.10 -8.23 -11.15
N VAL A 20 -4.42 -8.44 -11.13
CA VAL A 20 -5.04 -9.71 -11.54
C VAL A 20 -5.79 -9.49 -12.83
N HIS A 21 -5.16 -9.83 -13.94
CA HIS A 21 -5.74 -9.70 -15.27
C HIS A 21 -6.80 -10.77 -15.51
N ILE A 22 -7.91 -10.40 -16.11
CA ILE A 22 -8.92 -11.33 -16.58
C ILE A 22 -8.97 -11.39 -18.11
N HIS A 23 -9.36 -12.52 -18.64
CA HIS A 23 -9.49 -12.73 -20.08
C HIS A 23 -10.89 -12.43 -20.63
N SER A 24 -11.76 -11.82 -19.82
CA SER A 24 -13.10 -11.39 -20.26
C SER A 24 -13.03 -10.22 -21.20
N SER A 25 -13.96 -10.17 -22.15
CA SER A 25 -14.13 -8.97 -22.99
C SER A 25 -14.74 -7.84 -22.17
N PRO A 26 -14.15 -6.63 -22.18
CA PRO A 26 -14.75 -5.46 -21.53
C PRO A 26 -16.04 -5.00 -22.22
N LEU A 27 -16.28 -5.43 -23.45
CA LEU A 27 -17.47 -5.11 -24.23
C LEU A 27 -18.63 -6.10 -23.99
N GLY A 28 -18.38 -7.17 -23.20
CA GLY A 28 -19.35 -8.24 -23.00
C GLY A 28 -19.61 -9.07 -24.26
N HIS A 29 -20.54 -10.00 -24.15
CA HIS A 29 -21.01 -10.81 -25.27
C HIS A 29 -22.45 -10.42 -25.61
N LYS A 30 -22.71 -10.16 -26.90
CA LYS A 30 -24.07 -9.88 -27.36
C LYS A 30 -24.93 -11.14 -27.21
N VAL A 31 -26.04 -11.02 -26.51
CA VAL A 31 -27.00 -12.11 -26.34
C VAL A 31 -28.12 -11.86 -27.34
N ASN A 32 -28.23 -12.70 -28.36
CA ASN A 32 -29.36 -12.67 -29.28
C ASN A 32 -30.58 -13.26 -28.57
N SER A 33 -31.33 -12.45 -27.83
CA SER A 33 -32.66 -12.82 -27.37
C SER A 33 -33.67 -12.07 -28.21
N VAL A 34 -34.53 -12.80 -28.89
CA VAL A 34 -35.59 -12.31 -29.80
C VAL A 34 -36.68 -11.58 -29.02
N GLN A 35 -36.66 -11.51 -27.70
CA GLN A 35 -37.79 -11.07 -26.88
C GLN A 35 -37.53 -9.96 -25.87
N ASP A 36 -36.28 -9.52 -25.67
CA ASP A 36 -36.00 -8.47 -24.69
C ASP A 36 -35.09 -7.39 -25.29
N GLU A 37 -35.66 -6.24 -25.59
CA GLU A 37 -34.97 -5.09 -26.18
C GLU A 37 -34.05 -4.36 -25.17
N THR A 38 -34.03 -4.74 -23.89
CA THR A 38 -33.47 -3.93 -22.82
C THR A 38 -32.08 -4.34 -22.34
N CYS A 39 -31.61 -5.58 -22.61
CA CYS A 39 -30.27 -6.00 -22.19
C CYS A 39 -29.58 -6.89 -23.22
N ASN A 40 -28.81 -6.27 -24.10
CA ASN A 40 -28.19 -6.96 -25.23
C ASN A 40 -26.80 -7.54 -24.93
N TYR A 41 -26.25 -7.39 -23.70
CA TYR A 41 -24.88 -7.81 -23.39
C TYR A 41 -24.81 -8.60 -22.08
N ARG A 42 -24.06 -9.69 -22.10
CA ARG A 42 -23.61 -10.42 -20.90
C ARG A 42 -22.12 -10.19 -20.68
N TYR A 43 -21.77 -9.93 -19.44
CA TYR A 43 -20.40 -9.81 -18.99
C TYR A 43 -20.02 -11.04 -18.16
N THR A 44 -18.86 -11.64 -18.44
CA THR A 44 -18.37 -12.79 -17.69
C THR A 44 -17.93 -12.38 -16.28
N ALA A 45 -17.39 -11.18 -16.15
CA ALA A 45 -16.99 -10.57 -14.89
C ALA A 45 -17.55 -9.14 -14.82
N PRO A 46 -18.83 -9.00 -14.40
CA PRO A 46 -19.53 -7.70 -14.44
C PRO A 46 -19.02 -6.70 -13.40
N ASP A 47 -18.27 -7.19 -12.40
CA ASP A 47 -17.64 -6.45 -11.31
C ASP A 47 -16.15 -6.17 -11.55
N ALA A 48 -15.59 -6.63 -12.68
CA ALA A 48 -14.22 -6.28 -13.05
C ALA A 48 -14.13 -4.84 -13.54
N ASP A 49 -13.00 -4.20 -13.28
CA ASP A 49 -12.78 -2.80 -13.62
C ASP A 49 -11.41 -2.60 -14.29
N PHE A 50 -11.21 -1.40 -14.85
CA PHE A 50 -9.95 -1.04 -15.48
C PHE A 50 -8.95 -0.49 -14.46
N GLY A 51 -7.76 -1.06 -14.44
CA GLY A 51 -6.60 -0.58 -13.71
C GLY A 51 -5.41 -0.31 -14.61
N TRP A 52 -4.40 0.34 -14.05
CA TRP A 52 -3.14 0.58 -14.72
C TRP A 52 -2.07 -0.37 -14.17
N ASP A 53 -1.49 -1.17 -15.07
CA ASP A 53 -0.36 -2.04 -14.74
C ASP A 53 0.93 -1.27 -15.04
N SER A 54 1.64 -0.87 -13.98
CA SER A 54 2.87 -0.08 -14.08
C SER A 54 4.05 -0.86 -14.65
N ASP A 55 4.07 -2.19 -14.45
CA ASP A 55 5.17 -3.03 -14.94
C ASP A 55 5.08 -3.25 -16.44
N LEU A 56 3.85 -3.38 -16.95
CA LEU A 56 3.57 -3.57 -18.36
C LEU A 56 3.24 -2.26 -19.09
N GLU A 57 3.16 -1.14 -18.36
CA GLU A 57 2.79 0.19 -18.87
C GLU A 57 1.53 0.19 -19.72
N LYS A 58 0.49 -0.53 -19.25
CA LYS A 58 -0.77 -0.66 -19.99
C LYS A 58 -1.99 -0.74 -19.08
N TRP A 59 -3.14 -0.39 -19.65
CA TRP A 59 -4.43 -0.65 -19.04
C TRP A 59 -4.76 -2.15 -19.07
N TYR A 60 -5.32 -2.65 -17.99
CA TYR A 60 -5.84 -4.00 -17.90
C TYR A 60 -7.26 -3.99 -17.36
N LEU A 61 -8.03 -5.02 -17.70
CA LEU A 61 -9.32 -5.30 -17.08
C LEU A 61 -9.13 -6.40 -16.04
N GLY A 62 -9.62 -6.18 -14.83
CA GLY A 62 -9.45 -7.17 -13.78
C GLY A 62 -9.67 -6.64 -12.37
N TYR A 63 -8.81 -7.08 -11.47
CA TYR A 63 -8.87 -6.81 -10.05
C TYR A 63 -7.47 -6.47 -9.52
N THR A 64 -7.40 -5.90 -8.33
CA THR A 64 -6.17 -5.79 -7.56
C THR A 64 -6.21 -6.78 -6.40
N LEU A 65 -5.26 -7.70 -6.35
CA LEU A 65 -5.01 -8.57 -5.20
C LEU A 65 -4.06 -7.84 -4.24
N TYR A 66 -4.57 -7.45 -3.09
CA TYR A 66 -3.77 -6.83 -2.05
C TYR A 66 -3.34 -7.88 -1.02
N ASN A 67 -2.04 -7.99 -0.79
CA ASN A 67 -1.45 -8.93 0.14
C ASN A 67 -0.74 -8.19 1.28
N ILE A 68 -1.01 -8.59 2.52
CA ILE A 68 -0.20 -8.20 3.68
C ILE A 68 0.49 -9.45 4.19
N SER A 69 1.81 -9.42 4.25
CA SER A 69 2.64 -10.55 4.62
C SER A 69 3.64 -10.21 5.72
N CYS A 70 4.18 -11.23 6.37
CA CYS A 70 5.34 -11.13 7.23
C CYS A 70 6.43 -12.09 6.79
N TYR A 71 7.68 -11.69 6.88
CA TYR A 71 8.81 -12.57 6.64
C TYR A 71 9.09 -13.42 7.89
N ASN A 72 9.14 -14.74 7.70
CA ASN A 72 9.57 -15.67 8.74
C ASN A 72 11.04 -16.05 8.54
N PRO A 73 11.97 -15.61 9.41
CA PRO A 73 13.41 -15.87 9.23
C PRO A 73 13.82 -17.33 9.44
N VAL A 74 13.03 -18.10 10.20
CA VAL A 74 13.31 -19.51 10.46
C VAL A 74 13.09 -20.36 9.21
N TYR A 75 11.95 -20.13 8.56
CA TYR A 75 11.58 -20.85 7.32
C TYR A 75 12.03 -20.14 6.05
N LYS A 76 12.59 -18.93 6.17
CA LYS A 76 13.05 -18.08 5.05
C LYS A 76 11.96 -17.89 3.98
N THR A 77 10.74 -17.65 4.43
CA THR A 77 9.57 -17.50 3.55
C THR A 77 8.67 -16.37 4.03
N ASP A 78 7.96 -15.79 3.07
CA ASP A 78 6.88 -14.83 3.36
C ASP A 78 5.59 -15.58 3.68
N LEU A 79 4.98 -15.20 4.79
CA LEU A 79 3.70 -15.73 5.23
C LEU A 79 2.61 -14.70 4.97
N PRO A 80 1.64 -14.98 4.11
CA PRO A 80 0.50 -14.09 3.93
C PRO A 80 -0.33 -14.07 5.21
N VAL A 81 -0.56 -12.88 5.72
CA VAL A 81 -1.34 -12.63 6.94
C VAL A 81 -2.77 -12.20 6.58
N TYR A 82 -2.89 -11.47 5.48
CA TYR A 82 -4.18 -11.00 4.97
C TYR A 82 -4.14 -10.86 3.46
N LEU A 83 -5.22 -11.28 2.81
CA LEU A 83 -5.42 -11.15 1.38
C LEU A 83 -6.78 -10.49 1.14
N SER A 84 -6.84 -9.56 0.22
CA SER A 84 -8.09 -8.99 -0.28
C SER A 84 -8.06 -8.81 -1.78
N LEU A 85 -9.20 -9.02 -2.41
CA LEU A 85 -9.42 -8.74 -3.82
C LEU A 85 -10.30 -7.49 -3.91
N GLY A 86 -9.88 -6.51 -4.67
CA GLY A 86 -10.59 -5.25 -4.88
C GLY A 86 -10.69 -4.89 -6.35
N TYR A 87 -11.41 -3.82 -6.64
CA TYR A 87 -11.51 -3.29 -8.00
C TYR A 87 -10.16 -2.76 -8.48
N ALA A 88 -9.83 -3.00 -9.74
CA ALA A 88 -8.57 -2.55 -10.33
C ALA A 88 -8.42 -1.01 -10.35
N SER A 89 -9.54 -0.27 -10.37
CA SER A 89 -9.56 1.21 -10.32
C SER A 89 -9.35 1.79 -8.92
N THR A 90 -9.38 0.96 -7.87
CA THR A 90 -9.26 1.46 -6.49
C THR A 90 -7.83 1.95 -6.23
N HIS A 91 -7.72 3.16 -5.72
CA HIS A 91 -6.41 3.75 -5.39
C HIS A 91 -5.73 2.96 -4.26
N ASP A 92 -4.45 2.62 -4.45
CA ASP A 92 -3.66 1.77 -3.56
C ASP A 92 -3.64 2.26 -2.10
N ALA A 93 -3.56 3.56 -1.88
CA ALA A 93 -3.60 4.12 -0.53
C ALA A 93 -4.91 3.80 0.22
N LEU A 94 -6.06 3.78 -0.47
CA LEU A 94 -7.34 3.42 0.11
C LEU A 94 -7.38 1.92 0.42
N THR A 95 -6.93 1.09 -0.52
CA THR A 95 -6.83 -0.36 -0.35
C THR A 95 -5.93 -0.71 0.82
N THR A 96 -4.78 -0.03 0.96
CA THR A 96 -3.84 -0.21 2.09
C THR A 96 -4.51 0.06 3.43
N ILE A 97 -5.20 1.19 3.57
CA ILE A 97 -5.87 1.56 4.84
C ILE A 97 -6.98 0.57 5.17
N THR A 98 -7.84 0.24 4.21
CA THR A 98 -8.99 -0.65 4.43
C THR A 98 -8.55 -2.09 4.70
N SER A 99 -7.55 -2.59 3.99
CA SER A 99 -6.99 -3.93 4.19
C SER A 99 -6.28 -4.05 5.54
N THR A 100 -5.50 -3.02 5.92
CA THR A 100 -4.86 -2.98 7.24
C THR A 100 -5.89 -2.94 8.36
N ALA A 101 -6.95 -2.12 8.23
CA ALA A 101 -8.01 -2.06 9.21
C ALA A 101 -8.68 -3.43 9.39
N ARG A 102 -9.10 -4.05 8.30
CA ARG A 102 -9.73 -5.38 8.33
C ARG A 102 -8.81 -6.47 8.87
N MET A 103 -7.55 -6.47 8.47
CA MET A 103 -6.56 -7.40 9.00
C MET A 103 -6.48 -7.33 10.53
N LEU A 104 -6.41 -6.11 11.09
CA LEU A 104 -6.34 -5.91 12.54
C LEU A 104 -7.65 -6.30 13.25
N ASP A 105 -8.80 -6.08 12.62
CA ASP A 105 -10.11 -6.43 13.18
C ASP A 105 -10.31 -7.95 13.26
N ILE A 106 -9.94 -8.70 12.20
CA ILE A 106 -10.09 -10.16 12.19
C ILE A 106 -8.96 -10.91 12.89
N ASN A 107 -7.82 -10.24 13.13
CA ASN A 107 -6.67 -10.81 13.82
C ASN A 107 -6.28 -9.93 15.02
N PRO A 108 -7.09 -9.85 16.08
CA PRO A 108 -6.84 -8.96 17.23
C PRO A 108 -5.58 -9.34 18.01
N ASP A 109 -5.11 -10.57 17.83
CA ASP A 109 -3.86 -11.06 18.44
C ASP A 109 -2.60 -10.58 17.70
N LEU A 110 -2.75 -10.02 16.48
CA LEU A 110 -1.62 -9.45 15.73
C LEU A 110 -1.31 -8.04 16.26
N LYS A 111 -0.05 -7.83 16.61
CA LYS A 111 0.45 -6.53 17.11
C LYS A 111 1.64 -6.08 16.26
N PRO A 112 1.41 -5.64 15.01
CA PRO A 112 2.49 -5.16 14.17
C PRO A 112 3.10 -3.90 14.79
N ARG A 113 4.42 -3.88 14.89
CA ARG A 113 5.18 -2.71 15.32
C ARG A 113 5.56 -1.83 14.13
N TYR A 114 5.84 -2.46 12.99
CA TYR A 114 6.23 -1.79 11.76
C TYR A 114 5.40 -2.27 10.59
N MET A 115 5.10 -1.35 9.66
CA MET A 115 4.55 -1.70 8.35
C MET A 115 5.37 -1.04 7.26
N CYS A 116 5.83 -1.87 6.31
CA CYS A 116 6.68 -1.49 5.19
C CYS A 116 5.84 -1.40 3.92
N PHE A 117 6.00 -0.32 3.16
CA PHE A 117 5.33 -0.12 1.88
C PHE A 117 6.27 0.54 0.88
N ASP A 118 5.93 0.41 -0.38
CA ASP A 118 6.60 1.11 -1.47
C ASP A 118 6.22 2.60 -1.54
N SER A 119 6.80 3.31 -2.47
CA SER A 119 6.60 4.75 -2.67
C SER A 119 5.19 5.13 -3.13
N ALA A 120 4.41 4.21 -3.70
CA ALA A 120 3.02 4.47 -4.07
C ALA A 120 2.14 4.76 -2.85
N MET A 121 2.55 4.26 -1.68
CA MET A 121 1.89 4.45 -0.39
C MET A 121 2.36 5.70 0.37
N ASP A 122 3.26 6.53 -0.19
CA ASP A 122 3.75 7.76 0.43
C ASP A 122 2.64 8.83 0.48
N SER A 123 1.76 8.70 1.46
CA SER A 123 0.58 9.52 1.66
C SER A 123 0.40 9.90 3.12
N THR A 124 0.14 11.20 3.37
CA THR A 124 -0.13 11.72 4.71
C THR A 124 -1.22 10.93 5.46
N ASN A 125 -2.23 10.43 4.75
CA ASN A 125 -3.33 9.69 5.35
C ASN A 125 -2.87 8.33 5.87
N ILE A 126 -1.98 7.63 5.15
CA ILE A 126 -1.40 6.35 5.58
C ILE A 126 -0.54 6.57 6.83
N TYR A 127 0.32 7.60 6.84
CA TYR A 127 1.13 7.93 8.02
C TYR A 127 0.26 8.24 9.24
N LYS A 128 -0.80 9.04 9.09
CA LYS A 128 -1.72 9.38 10.18
C LYS A 128 -2.46 8.14 10.70
N TYR A 129 -2.96 7.30 9.79
CA TYR A 129 -3.70 6.09 10.13
C TYR A 129 -2.82 5.11 10.92
N LEU A 130 -1.64 4.78 10.42
CA LEU A 130 -0.73 3.83 11.07
C LEU A 130 -0.27 4.33 12.44
N ARG A 131 0.09 5.61 12.54
CA ARG A 131 0.45 6.23 13.84
C ARG A 131 -0.71 6.20 14.84
N HIS A 132 -1.94 6.42 14.39
CA HIS A 132 -3.12 6.28 15.24
C HIS A 132 -3.30 4.83 15.76
N LYS A 133 -2.88 3.84 15.00
CA LYS A 133 -2.86 2.42 15.41
C LYS A 133 -1.58 2.03 16.19
N ASN A 134 -0.71 2.98 16.53
CA ASN A 134 0.60 2.75 17.16
C ASN A 134 1.55 1.88 16.31
N ILE A 135 1.40 1.93 15.00
CA ILE A 135 2.26 1.23 14.04
C ILE A 135 3.22 2.24 13.42
N ILE A 136 4.49 1.90 13.37
CA ILE A 136 5.52 2.74 12.76
C ILE A 136 5.54 2.47 11.25
N PRO A 137 5.20 3.45 10.40
CA PRO A 137 5.29 3.30 8.95
C PRO A 137 6.74 3.40 8.49
N ILE A 138 7.14 2.49 7.59
CA ILE A 138 8.38 2.52 6.82
C ILE A 138 7.96 2.53 5.36
N ILE A 139 8.00 3.69 4.73
CA ILE A 139 7.49 3.89 3.37
C ILE A 139 8.58 4.54 2.54
N ASP A 140 8.83 4.01 1.35
CA ASP A 140 9.75 4.61 0.40
C ASP A 140 9.26 5.99 -0.01
N TRP A 141 10.22 6.89 -0.22
CA TRP A 141 9.93 8.27 -0.61
C TRP A 141 9.45 8.33 -2.06
N HIS A 142 8.25 8.90 -2.28
CA HIS A 142 7.72 9.03 -3.63
C HIS A 142 8.49 10.09 -4.44
N PRO A 143 8.98 9.78 -5.65
CA PRO A 143 9.77 10.71 -6.47
C PRO A 143 9.08 12.05 -6.76
N ARG A 144 7.74 12.07 -6.84
CA ARG A 144 6.97 13.31 -7.04
C ARG A 144 7.07 14.28 -5.86
N HIS A 145 7.35 13.77 -4.66
CA HIS A 145 7.56 14.59 -3.46
C HIS A 145 8.98 15.14 -3.39
N THR A 146 9.88 14.62 -4.22
CA THR A 146 11.28 15.09 -4.20
C THR A 146 11.44 16.47 -4.83
N GLY A 147 10.56 16.91 -5.75
CA GLY A 147 10.70 18.20 -6.44
C GLY A 147 12.16 18.52 -6.79
N SER A 148 12.47 19.74 -7.18
CA SER A 148 13.86 20.21 -7.29
C SER A 148 14.55 20.39 -5.91
N ARG A 149 13.88 20.03 -4.82
CA ARG A 149 14.34 20.15 -3.44
C ARG A 149 14.12 18.84 -2.72
N ASN A 150 14.94 17.83 -3.05
CA ASN A 150 15.02 16.65 -2.19
C ASN A 150 15.48 17.12 -0.79
N PRO A 151 14.63 17.08 0.26
CA PRO A 151 15.03 17.54 1.58
C PRO A 151 16.19 16.70 2.15
N TYR A 152 16.36 15.46 1.69
CA TYR A 152 17.46 14.59 2.13
C TYR A 152 18.81 14.94 1.48
N THR A 153 18.83 15.58 0.32
CA THR A 153 20.11 16.06 -0.27
C THR A 153 20.70 17.27 0.44
N LYS A 154 19.96 17.88 1.38
CA LYS A 154 20.46 18.99 2.19
C LYS A 154 21.20 18.55 3.44
N PHE A 155 21.09 17.30 3.84
CA PHE A 155 21.74 16.77 5.03
C PHE A 155 22.88 15.86 4.59
N GLU A 156 24.02 16.47 4.27
CA GLU A 156 25.24 15.75 3.88
C GLU A 156 25.82 14.95 5.06
N ASN A 157 25.50 15.36 6.28
CA ASN A 157 26.00 14.73 7.50
C ASN A 157 24.85 14.34 8.44
N MET A 158 24.86 13.11 8.90
CA MET A 158 24.01 12.58 9.96
C MET A 158 24.88 11.99 11.05
N ASP A 159 24.41 12.03 12.30
CA ASP A 159 25.07 11.32 13.39
C ASP A 159 24.78 9.82 13.37
N SER A 160 25.36 9.07 14.33
CA SER A 160 25.16 7.62 14.46
C SER A 160 23.70 7.20 14.70
N ASP A 161 22.86 8.12 15.17
CA ASP A 161 21.45 7.89 15.47
C ASP A 161 20.55 8.30 14.28
N GLY A 162 21.14 8.74 13.15
CA GLY A 162 20.43 9.19 11.98
C GLY A 162 19.81 10.59 12.12
N VAL A 163 20.27 11.40 13.09
CA VAL A 163 19.82 12.79 13.26
C VAL A 163 20.68 13.71 12.39
N PRO A 164 20.08 14.59 11.56
CA PRO A 164 20.82 15.52 10.74
C PRO A 164 21.70 16.46 11.57
N LEU A 165 22.90 16.72 11.06
CA LEU A 165 23.82 17.72 11.61
C LEU A 165 23.76 19.01 10.77
N CYS A 166 23.83 20.17 11.43
CA CYS A 166 23.96 21.44 10.73
C CYS A 166 25.39 21.58 10.16
N ALA A 167 25.61 22.60 9.34
CA ALA A 167 26.94 22.88 8.73
C ALA A 167 28.10 23.00 9.76
N ASN A 168 27.78 23.35 11.00
CA ASN A 168 28.74 23.46 12.10
C ASN A 168 28.89 22.15 12.91
N GLY A 169 28.31 21.04 12.44
CA GLY A 169 28.39 19.72 13.10
C GLY A 169 27.50 19.56 14.33
N ASN A 170 26.62 20.53 14.64
CA ASN A 170 25.70 20.40 15.76
C ASN A 170 24.44 19.62 15.37
N ARG A 171 23.94 18.80 16.28
CA ARG A 171 22.69 18.05 16.13
C ARG A 171 21.50 18.99 15.91
N MET A 172 20.71 18.75 14.85
CA MET A 172 19.50 19.53 14.58
C MET A 172 18.37 19.05 15.51
N ILE A 173 17.62 20.01 16.03
CA ILE A 173 16.44 19.75 16.86
C ILE A 173 15.21 20.03 16.01
N ARG A 174 14.20 19.17 16.10
CA ARG A 174 12.94 19.36 15.41
C ARG A 174 12.20 20.57 16.01
N ASP A 175 12.03 21.63 15.25
CA ASP A 175 11.38 22.89 15.65
C ASP A 175 9.86 22.91 15.34
N GLY A 176 9.27 21.79 15.03
CA GLY A 176 7.84 21.69 14.74
C GLY A 176 7.51 21.71 13.26
N TYR A 177 6.25 22.00 12.95
CA TYR A 177 5.69 21.97 11.60
C TYR A 177 5.03 23.33 11.28
N ASP A 178 5.49 23.96 10.21
CA ASP A 178 4.94 25.23 9.74
C ASP A 178 3.73 24.97 8.82
N ASN A 179 2.53 25.13 9.35
CA ASN A 179 1.28 25.00 8.61
C ASN A 179 1.03 26.12 7.60
N SER A 180 1.77 27.23 7.66
CA SER A 180 1.56 28.40 6.79
C SER A 180 2.08 28.21 5.36
N LYS A 181 2.86 27.14 5.12
CA LYS A 181 3.48 26.83 3.82
C LYS A 181 2.74 25.75 3.02
N MET A 182 1.56 25.35 3.46
CA MET A 182 0.64 24.48 2.70
C MET A 182 -0.42 25.33 1.99
N ALA A 183 -0.02 26.21 1.11
CA ALA A 183 -0.91 26.87 0.15
C ALA A 183 -0.50 26.49 -1.27
#